data_42944f416ee4ff2dd77e5ed6e077435e
#
_entry.id   42944f416ee4ff2dd77e5ed6e077435e
#
_cell.length_a   1.000
_cell.length_b   1.000
_cell.length_c   1.000
_cell.angle_alpha   90.00
_cell.angle_beta   90.00
_cell.angle_gamma   90.00
#
_symmetry.space_group_name_H-M   'P 1'
#
loop_
_entity.id
_entity.type
_entity.pdbx_description
1 polymer ?
#
loop_
_entity_poly.entity_id
_entity_poly.type
_entity_poly.pdbx_seq_one_letter_code
_entity_poly.pdbx_strand_id
1 'polypeptide(L)'
;RDSLSAQGTISLVNAGLDWGSVTARGIQGVMQGHYRDGAVSLHSEGPVTAKTLDIGTPITGLSLQVESDLTSWQFSDIRADLLGGSLRSPALDWPSPRPQPVVITRIDLEQVAALQNPPAVFLDGRVGGYVPLQLGRDFMVVEGARLANEETLSLRIPPSSSVQSMASSNQAVKLALESLSVLTIPDFQARMNMDKEGWLEAAVTIKGVNPQRNNLPVVFNYTHRENMLVLMRSLRIGDDITEKLRTERVQ
;
A
#
# COMPACT_ATOMS: atom_id res chain seq x y z
N ARG A 1 31.72 33.86 23.60
CA ARG A 1 31.53 33.34 22.20
C ARG A 1 30.11 33.71 21.82
N ASP A 2 29.99 34.58 20.82
CA ASP A 2 28.66 34.96 20.31
C ASP A 2 28.03 33.72 19.65
N SER A 3 26.83 33.33 20.11
CA SER A 3 26.08 32.22 19.52
C SER A 3 25.48 32.70 18.19
N LEU A 4 25.79 32.02 17.09
CA LEU A 4 25.20 32.30 15.81
C LEU A 4 23.85 31.59 15.70
N SER A 5 22.78 32.36 15.55
CA SER A 5 21.42 31.82 15.34
C SER A 5 20.72 32.50 14.18
N ALA A 6 19.94 31.73 13.46
CA ALA A 6 19.07 32.20 12.38
C ALA A 6 17.77 31.40 12.39
N GLN A 7 16.72 32.03 11.91
CA GLN A 7 15.44 31.34 11.67
C GLN A 7 14.85 31.79 10.35
N GLY A 8 14.05 30.93 9.73
CA GLY A 8 13.40 31.19 8.46
C GLY A 8 12.18 30.34 8.26
N THR A 9 11.32 30.78 7.36
CA THR A 9 10.09 30.09 6.98
C THR A 9 10.16 29.64 5.53
N ILE A 10 9.74 28.41 5.26
CA ILE A 10 9.62 27.85 3.91
C ILE A 10 8.15 27.56 3.68
N SER A 11 7.54 28.22 2.69
CA SER A 11 6.16 27.95 2.28
C SER A 11 6.16 27.02 1.06
N LEU A 12 5.54 25.88 1.21
CA LEU A 12 5.30 24.90 0.14
C LEU A 12 3.95 25.19 -0.49
N VAL A 13 3.95 25.58 -1.77
CA VAL A 13 2.72 25.89 -2.50
C VAL A 13 2.69 25.07 -3.79
N ASN A 14 1.85 24.06 -3.81
CA ASN A 14 1.72 23.13 -4.93
C ASN A 14 3.07 22.52 -5.38
N ALA A 15 3.92 22.23 -4.41
CA ALA A 15 5.25 21.67 -4.68
C ALA A 15 5.15 20.21 -5.14
N GLY A 16 6.20 19.73 -5.81
CA GLY A 16 6.37 18.34 -6.22
C GLY A 16 7.69 17.80 -5.70
N LEU A 17 7.73 16.50 -5.43
CA LEU A 17 8.91 15.76 -5.04
C LEU A 17 8.98 14.46 -5.85
N ASP A 18 10.14 14.20 -6.45
CA ASP A 18 10.47 12.94 -7.09
C ASP A 18 11.71 12.36 -6.39
N TRP A 19 11.54 11.19 -5.79
CA TRP A 19 12.62 10.50 -5.08
C TRP A 19 12.58 9.00 -5.36
N GLY A 20 13.49 8.54 -6.19
CA GLY A 20 13.54 7.14 -6.62
C GLY A 20 12.24 6.71 -7.30
N SER A 21 11.54 5.77 -6.68
CA SER A 21 10.24 5.28 -7.15
C SER A 21 9.04 5.99 -6.50
N VAL A 22 9.26 7.02 -5.71
CA VAL A 22 8.21 7.78 -5.01
C VAL A 22 8.02 9.13 -5.70
N THR A 23 6.78 9.45 -6.02
CA THR A 23 6.41 10.75 -6.60
C THR A 23 5.32 11.39 -5.74
N ALA A 24 5.56 12.59 -5.22
CA ALA A 24 4.54 13.37 -4.53
C ALA A 24 4.19 14.63 -5.32
N ARG A 25 2.92 14.98 -5.38
CA ARG A 25 2.40 16.16 -6.09
C ARG A 25 1.39 16.92 -5.24
N GLY A 26 1.32 18.23 -5.50
CA GLY A 26 0.40 19.13 -4.81
C GLY A 26 0.74 19.26 -3.32
N ILE A 27 2.04 19.28 -2.99
CA ILE A 27 2.50 19.44 -1.61
C ILE A 27 2.23 20.87 -1.16
N GLN A 28 1.62 21.01 -0.01
CA GLN A 28 1.32 22.28 0.65
C GLN A 28 1.69 22.20 2.13
N GLY A 29 2.16 23.31 2.68
CA GLY A 29 2.50 23.43 4.09
C GLY A 29 3.47 24.57 4.36
N VAL A 30 3.70 24.83 5.62
CA VAL A 30 4.66 25.82 6.10
C VAL A 30 5.64 25.14 7.04
N MET A 31 6.93 25.32 6.76
CA MET A 31 8.02 24.77 7.56
C MET A 31 8.79 25.93 8.21
N GLN A 32 9.07 25.79 9.50
CA GLN A 32 9.97 26.68 10.25
C GLN A 32 11.35 26.04 10.35
N GLY A 33 12.37 26.77 9.97
CA GLY A 33 13.76 26.38 10.10
C GLY A 33 14.45 27.20 11.20
N HIS A 34 15.19 26.51 12.05
CA HIS A 34 16.05 27.15 13.07
C HIS A 34 17.48 26.64 12.90
N TYR A 35 18.41 27.57 12.88
CA TYR A 35 19.84 27.29 12.95
C TYR A 35 20.40 27.85 14.25
N ARG A 36 21.16 27.04 14.97
CA ARG A 36 21.88 27.47 16.19
C ARG A 36 23.18 26.70 16.32
N ASP A 37 24.28 27.42 16.34
CA ASP A 37 25.62 26.88 16.64
C ASP A 37 26.01 25.63 15.82
N GLY A 38 25.65 25.57 14.54
CA GLY A 38 25.93 24.44 13.65
C GLY A 38 24.81 23.41 13.55
N ALA A 39 23.79 23.46 14.40
CA ALA A 39 22.64 22.57 14.34
C ALA A 39 21.47 23.21 13.56
N VAL A 40 20.81 22.42 12.73
CA VAL A 40 19.59 22.82 12.03
C VAL A 40 18.43 21.98 12.56
N SER A 41 17.30 22.62 12.78
CA SER A 41 16.03 21.94 13.02
C SER A 41 14.94 22.50 12.12
N LEU A 42 14.10 21.62 11.61
CA LEU A 42 12.92 21.95 10.83
C LEU A 42 11.68 21.40 11.52
N HIS A 43 10.60 22.15 11.54
CA HIS A 43 9.29 21.65 11.95
C HIS A 43 8.18 22.28 11.12
N SER A 44 7.09 21.57 10.91
CA SER A 44 5.92 22.12 10.24
C SER A 44 5.06 22.95 11.20
N GLU A 45 4.56 24.09 10.76
CA GLU A 45 3.60 24.93 11.50
C GLU A 45 2.16 24.42 11.49
N GLY A 46 1.96 23.21 11.12
CA GLY A 46 0.67 22.55 10.95
C GLY A 46 0.83 21.40 9.98
N PRO A 47 -0.27 20.82 9.53
CA PRO A 47 -0.19 19.71 8.61
C PRO A 47 0.48 20.10 7.29
N VAL A 48 1.47 19.31 6.88
CA VAL A 48 1.93 19.24 5.48
C VAL A 48 1.02 18.26 4.77
N THR A 49 0.47 18.68 3.64
CA THR A 49 -0.45 17.86 2.85
C THR A 49 0.10 17.59 1.47
N ALA A 50 -0.26 16.45 0.88
CA ALA A 50 -0.04 16.20 -0.53
C ALA A 50 -1.32 15.66 -1.18
N LYS A 51 -1.62 16.12 -2.40
CA LYS A 51 -2.79 15.63 -3.14
C LYS A 51 -2.62 14.18 -3.52
N THR A 52 -1.43 13.83 -4.02
CA THR A 52 -1.08 12.47 -4.42
C THR A 52 0.33 12.13 -3.98
N LEU A 53 0.49 10.91 -3.50
CA LEU A 53 1.78 10.26 -3.28
C LEU A 53 1.72 8.93 -4.04
N ASP A 54 2.52 8.77 -5.06
CA ASP A 54 2.58 7.57 -5.86
C ASP A 54 3.82 6.75 -5.46
N ILE A 55 3.54 5.52 -5.03
CA ILE A 55 4.53 4.51 -4.66
C ILE A 55 4.42 3.26 -5.55
N GLY A 56 3.76 3.37 -6.72
CA GLY A 56 3.28 2.28 -7.58
C GLY A 56 1.78 2.04 -7.42
N THR A 57 1.16 2.65 -6.42
CA THR A 57 -0.28 2.76 -6.20
C THR A 57 -0.55 4.15 -5.64
N PRO A 58 -1.52 4.90 -6.16
CA PRO A 58 -1.78 6.24 -5.72
C PRO A 58 -2.35 6.25 -4.30
N ILE A 59 -1.68 6.97 -3.43
CA ILE A 59 -2.14 7.39 -2.10
C ILE A 59 -2.62 8.83 -2.25
N THR A 60 -3.80 9.15 -1.76
CA THR A 60 -4.38 10.50 -1.87
C THR A 60 -4.67 11.09 -0.49
N GLY A 61 -4.93 12.39 -0.45
CA GLY A 61 -5.32 13.06 0.80
C GLY A 61 -4.27 12.94 1.93
N LEU A 62 -2.99 12.79 1.58
CA LEU A 62 -1.92 12.70 2.58
C LEU A 62 -1.88 13.96 3.43
N SER A 63 -1.86 13.77 4.74
CA SER A 63 -1.70 14.81 5.75
C SER A 63 -0.82 14.28 6.88
N LEU A 64 0.19 15.04 7.27
CA LEU A 64 1.12 14.67 8.32
C LEU A 64 1.81 15.93 8.90
N GLN A 65 2.40 15.81 10.08
CA GLN A 65 3.33 16.79 10.61
C GLN A 65 4.77 16.31 10.40
N VAL A 66 5.70 17.25 10.27
CA VAL A 66 7.10 16.97 9.98
C VAL A 66 8.01 17.64 10.98
N GLU A 67 8.95 16.88 11.53
CA GLU A 67 10.10 17.37 12.26
C GLU A 67 11.39 16.76 11.70
N SER A 68 12.48 17.51 11.68
CA SER A 68 13.76 17.03 11.17
C SER A 68 14.94 17.83 11.73
N ASP A 69 16.05 17.14 11.87
CA ASP A 69 17.39 17.72 12.08
C ASP A 69 18.27 17.65 10.83
N LEU A 70 17.67 17.37 9.66
CA LEU A 70 18.27 17.08 8.35
C LEU A 70 18.99 15.72 8.25
N THR A 71 19.22 15.03 9.36
CA THR A 71 19.81 13.67 9.37
C THR A 71 18.77 12.60 9.63
N SER A 72 17.75 12.97 10.35
CA SER A 72 16.58 12.17 10.68
C SER A 72 15.30 12.98 10.44
N TRP A 73 14.23 12.27 10.12
CA TRP A 73 12.90 12.83 9.90
C TRP A 73 11.90 12.10 10.76
N GLN A 74 11.05 12.84 11.41
CA GLN A 74 9.91 12.32 12.14
C GLN A 74 8.64 12.85 11.51
N PHE A 75 7.76 11.91 11.11
CA PHE A 75 6.45 12.21 10.59
C PHE A 75 5.43 11.79 11.63
N SER A 76 4.51 12.68 12.01
CA SER A 76 3.47 12.38 12.98
C SER A 76 2.08 12.70 12.45
N ASP A 77 1.04 12.18 13.12
CA ASP A 77 -0.37 12.35 12.75
C ASP A 77 -0.67 12.00 11.28
N ILE A 78 -0.04 10.95 10.78
CA ILE A 78 -0.12 10.55 9.39
C ILE A 78 -1.50 10.01 9.08
N ARG A 79 -2.13 10.56 8.04
CA ARG A 79 -3.41 10.12 7.48
C ARG A 79 -3.35 10.20 5.98
N ALA A 80 -3.92 9.20 5.33
CA ALA A 80 -4.04 9.17 3.87
C ALA A 80 -5.18 8.25 3.44
N ASP A 81 -5.63 8.41 2.19
CA ASP A 81 -6.59 7.53 1.54
C ASP A 81 -5.84 6.59 0.59
N LEU A 82 -6.21 5.32 0.62
CA LEU A 82 -5.59 4.26 -0.18
C LEU A 82 -6.65 3.24 -0.58
N LEU A 83 -6.79 2.99 -1.89
CA LEU A 83 -7.66 1.91 -2.43
C LEU A 83 -9.07 1.92 -1.80
N GLY A 84 -9.72 3.07 -1.76
CA GLY A 84 -11.05 3.24 -1.18
C GLY A 84 -11.15 3.14 0.34
N GLY A 85 -10.05 2.88 1.01
CA GLY A 85 -9.91 2.85 2.46
C GLY A 85 -9.00 3.97 2.98
N SER A 86 -8.45 3.79 4.17
CA SER A 86 -7.55 4.76 4.79
C SER A 86 -6.33 4.12 5.44
N LEU A 87 -5.26 4.90 5.48
CA LEU A 87 -4.02 4.60 6.17
C LEU A 87 -3.81 5.61 7.29
N ARG A 88 -3.38 5.15 8.47
CA ARG A 88 -3.05 6.00 9.60
C ARG A 88 -1.82 5.49 10.32
N SER A 89 -0.97 6.42 10.77
CA SER A 89 0.11 6.12 11.70
C SER A 89 0.28 7.28 12.67
N PRO A 90 0.46 7.03 13.98
CA PRO A 90 0.73 8.08 14.95
C PRO A 90 2.10 8.71 14.71
N ALA A 91 3.09 7.93 14.32
CA ALA A 91 4.43 8.41 13.99
C ALA A 91 5.17 7.41 13.09
N LEU A 92 6.01 7.93 12.21
CA LEU A 92 7.01 7.21 11.43
C LEU A 92 8.32 8.01 11.46
N ASP A 93 9.38 7.38 11.95
CA ASP A 93 10.73 7.93 11.91
C ASP A 93 11.47 7.44 10.66
N TRP A 94 12.32 8.25 10.10
CA TRP A 94 13.22 7.87 9.02
C TRP A 94 14.64 8.44 9.23
N PRO A 95 15.67 7.60 9.32
CA PRO A 95 15.62 6.15 9.42
C PRO A 95 15.03 5.69 10.76
N SER A 96 14.30 4.56 10.73
CA SER A 96 13.66 3.99 11.93
C SER A 96 14.52 2.89 12.55
N PRO A 97 14.78 2.94 13.86
CA PRO A 97 15.53 1.89 14.56
C PRO A 97 14.69 0.61 14.80
N ARG A 98 13.38 0.69 14.68
CA ARG A 98 12.41 -0.39 14.99
C ARG A 98 11.16 -0.27 14.15
N PRO A 99 10.37 -1.35 14.01
CA PRO A 99 9.06 -1.30 13.38
C PRO A 99 8.10 -0.33 14.07
N GLN A 100 7.34 0.41 13.30
CA GLN A 100 6.38 1.41 13.75
C GLN A 100 4.99 1.10 13.21
N PRO A 101 3.91 1.43 13.95
CA PRO A 101 2.57 1.02 13.62
C PRO A 101 2.00 1.79 12.43
N VAL A 102 1.55 1.07 11.42
CA VAL A 102 0.66 1.58 10.38
C VAL A 102 -0.64 0.80 10.45
N VAL A 103 -1.75 1.49 10.55
CA VAL A 103 -3.09 0.90 10.54
C VAL A 103 -3.75 1.20 9.21
N ILE A 104 -4.27 0.18 8.57
CA ILE A 104 -5.07 0.30 7.35
C ILE A 104 -6.50 -0.16 7.65
N THR A 105 -7.48 0.56 7.12
CA THR A 105 -8.89 0.28 7.34
C THR A 105 -9.67 0.41 6.05
N ARG A 106 -10.64 -0.48 5.86
CA ARG A 106 -11.61 -0.44 4.76
C ARG A 106 -11.00 -0.46 3.35
N ILE A 107 -9.85 -1.10 3.19
CA ILE A 107 -9.25 -1.30 1.84
C ILE A 107 -10.24 -2.10 1.00
N ASP A 108 -10.61 -1.54 -0.12
CA ASP A 108 -11.57 -2.10 -1.06
C ASP A 108 -10.88 -3.13 -1.97
N LEU A 109 -11.31 -4.38 -1.86
CA LEU A 109 -10.70 -5.48 -2.60
C LEU A 109 -10.99 -5.42 -4.11
N GLU A 110 -12.05 -4.76 -4.56
CA GLU A 110 -12.30 -4.52 -5.98
C GLU A 110 -11.21 -3.61 -6.56
N GLN A 111 -10.84 -2.55 -5.83
CA GLN A 111 -9.74 -1.68 -6.25
C GLN A 111 -8.37 -2.37 -6.21
N VAL A 112 -8.16 -3.27 -5.23
CA VAL A 112 -6.93 -4.10 -5.20
C VAL A 112 -6.87 -5.01 -6.43
N ALA A 113 -7.95 -5.69 -6.79
CA ALA A 113 -8.01 -6.56 -7.96
C ALA A 113 -7.83 -5.77 -9.27
N ALA A 114 -8.32 -4.53 -9.33
CA ALA A 114 -8.19 -3.65 -10.50
C ALA A 114 -6.76 -3.14 -10.75
N LEU A 115 -5.83 -3.29 -9.80
CA LEU A 115 -4.40 -3.03 -10.05
C LEU A 115 -3.83 -3.97 -11.11
N GLN A 116 -4.41 -5.14 -11.27
CA GLN A 116 -4.10 -6.06 -12.37
C GLN A 116 -5.11 -5.85 -13.51
N ASN A 117 -4.65 -5.51 -14.69
CA ASN A 117 -5.50 -5.25 -15.85
C ASN A 117 -5.19 -6.23 -17.02
N PRO A 118 -6.10 -7.13 -17.43
CA PRO A 118 -7.40 -7.38 -16.80
C PRO A 118 -7.29 -8.11 -15.46
N PRO A 119 -8.24 -7.93 -14.53
CA PRO A 119 -8.20 -8.62 -13.25
C PRO A 119 -8.39 -10.13 -13.43
N ALA A 120 -7.53 -10.93 -12.77
CA ALA A 120 -7.59 -12.38 -12.80
C ALA A 120 -8.78 -12.94 -12.00
N VAL A 121 -9.24 -12.19 -11.00
CA VAL A 121 -10.34 -12.53 -10.11
C VAL A 121 -11.20 -11.31 -9.83
N PHE A 122 -12.47 -11.52 -9.55
CA PHE A 122 -13.36 -10.49 -9.01
C PHE A 122 -13.44 -10.66 -7.50
N LEU A 123 -13.08 -9.63 -6.78
CA LEU A 123 -13.14 -9.56 -5.32
C LEU A 123 -14.08 -8.43 -4.92
N ASP A 124 -14.84 -8.62 -3.87
CA ASP A 124 -15.69 -7.60 -3.28
C ASP A 124 -15.61 -7.70 -1.77
N GLY A 125 -15.77 -6.56 -1.10
CA GLY A 125 -15.67 -6.41 0.33
C GLY A 125 -14.40 -5.69 0.77
N ARG A 126 -14.26 -5.53 2.08
CA ARG A 126 -13.23 -4.68 2.68
C ARG A 126 -12.40 -5.40 3.70
N VAL A 127 -11.11 -5.07 3.70
CA VAL A 127 -10.14 -5.60 4.66
C VAL A 127 -9.44 -4.45 5.37
N GLY A 128 -9.00 -4.73 6.59
CA GLY A 128 -8.20 -3.81 7.37
C GLY A 128 -7.18 -4.56 8.20
N GLY A 129 -6.31 -3.83 8.89
CA GLY A 129 -5.33 -4.46 9.73
C GLY A 129 -4.18 -3.57 10.17
N TYR A 130 -3.16 -4.23 10.64
CA TYR A 130 -1.99 -3.64 11.27
C TYR A 130 -0.73 -4.06 10.52
N VAL A 131 0.08 -3.07 10.15
CA VAL A 131 1.33 -3.25 9.40
C VAL A 131 2.47 -2.60 10.18
N PRO A 132 3.29 -3.38 10.90
CA PRO A 132 4.52 -2.87 11.52
C PRO A 132 5.53 -2.56 10.42
N LEU A 133 5.84 -1.27 10.23
CA LEU A 133 6.71 -0.78 9.16
C LEU A 133 8.02 -0.26 9.75
N GLN A 134 9.15 -0.74 9.25
CA GLN A 134 10.45 -0.18 9.56
C GLN A 134 11.07 0.44 8.30
N LEU A 135 11.42 1.72 8.38
CA LEU A 135 12.02 2.48 7.29
C LEU A 135 13.51 2.70 7.57
N GLY A 136 14.38 2.07 6.79
CA GLY A 136 15.80 2.37 6.78
C GLY A 136 16.15 3.44 5.74
N ARG A 137 17.43 3.79 5.61
CA ARG A 137 17.89 4.71 4.55
C ARG A 137 17.68 4.12 3.16
N ASP A 138 17.93 2.82 3.02
CA ASP A 138 17.94 2.12 1.73
C ASP A 138 17.02 0.88 1.73
N PHE A 139 16.21 0.70 2.77
CA PHE A 139 15.33 -0.46 2.86
C PHE A 139 14.01 -0.13 3.57
N MET A 140 13.03 -0.98 3.31
CA MET A 140 11.75 -1.04 4.01
C MET A 140 11.48 -2.48 4.42
N VAL A 141 11.09 -2.70 5.68
CA VAL A 141 10.78 -4.03 6.24
C VAL A 141 9.39 -4.01 6.86
N VAL A 142 8.68 -5.10 6.70
CA VAL A 142 7.40 -5.34 7.38
C VAL A 142 7.52 -6.66 8.14
N GLU A 143 7.27 -6.64 9.44
CA GLU A 143 7.34 -7.83 10.29
C GLU A 143 6.03 -8.08 11.01
N GLY A 144 5.40 -9.21 10.69
CA GLY A 144 4.18 -9.66 11.39
C GLY A 144 2.94 -8.81 11.09
N ALA A 145 2.83 -8.27 9.88
CA ALA A 145 1.60 -7.61 9.45
C ALA A 145 0.42 -8.59 9.46
N ARG A 146 -0.75 -8.10 9.82
CA ARG A 146 -1.98 -8.88 9.92
C ARG A 146 -3.12 -8.12 9.30
N LEU A 147 -3.81 -8.78 8.37
CA LEU A 147 -5.03 -8.28 7.76
C LEU A 147 -6.17 -9.24 8.05
N ALA A 148 -7.36 -8.70 8.18
CA ALA A 148 -8.61 -9.45 8.30
C ALA A 148 -9.72 -8.73 7.52
N ASN A 149 -10.77 -9.46 7.20
CA ASN A 149 -11.96 -8.85 6.63
C ASN A 149 -12.70 -8.01 7.69
N GLU A 150 -13.22 -6.87 7.28
CA GLU A 150 -14.10 -6.02 8.09
C GLU A 150 -15.59 -6.28 7.82
N GLU A 151 -15.87 -6.98 6.73
CA GLU A 151 -17.20 -7.43 6.32
C GLU A 151 -17.07 -8.77 5.59
N THR A 152 -18.18 -9.43 5.29
CA THR A 152 -18.16 -10.65 4.48
C THR A 152 -17.64 -10.32 3.08
N LEU A 153 -16.61 -11.06 2.65
CA LEU A 153 -16.03 -10.89 1.32
C LEU A 153 -16.71 -11.82 0.33
N SER A 154 -16.62 -11.48 -0.94
CA SER A 154 -16.95 -12.37 -2.05
C SER A 154 -15.79 -12.52 -3.01
N LEU A 155 -15.63 -13.72 -3.54
CA LEU A 155 -14.66 -14.06 -4.58
C LEU A 155 -15.39 -14.72 -5.73
N ARG A 156 -15.06 -14.30 -6.96
CA ARG A 156 -15.48 -14.96 -8.18
C ARG A 156 -14.29 -15.09 -9.13
N ILE A 157 -13.98 -16.33 -9.53
CA ILE A 157 -12.96 -16.63 -10.51
C ILE A 157 -13.66 -16.83 -11.87
N PRO A 158 -13.44 -15.93 -12.86
CA PRO A 158 -14.05 -16.09 -14.17
C PRO A 158 -13.44 -17.31 -14.88
N PRO A 159 -14.21 -18.02 -15.71
CA PRO A 159 -13.68 -19.08 -16.56
C PRO A 159 -12.70 -18.47 -17.57
N SER A 160 -11.43 -18.79 -17.45
CA SER A 160 -10.39 -18.43 -18.43
C SER A 160 -9.86 -19.66 -19.15
N SER A 161 -9.20 -19.48 -20.30
CA SER A 161 -8.59 -20.59 -21.04
C SER A 161 -7.55 -21.35 -20.20
N SER A 162 -6.78 -20.66 -19.36
CA SER A 162 -5.83 -21.27 -18.45
C SER A 162 -6.52 -22.07 -17.34
N VAL A 163 -7.59 -21.55 -16.74
CA VAL A 163 -8.40 -22.28 -15.75
C VAL A 163 -9.04 -23.51 -16.37
N GLN A 164 -9.58 -23.39 -17.59
CA GLN A 164 -10.16 -24.52 -18.32
C GLN A 164 -9.14 -25.58 -18.68
N SER A 165 -7.94 -25.20 -19.14
CA SER A 165 -6.86 -26.15 -19.44
C SER A 165 -6.38 -26.90 -18.20
N MET A 166 -6.26 -26.23 -17.07
CA MET A 166 -5.93 -26.86 -15.78
C MET A 166 -7.04 -27.82 -15.32
N ALA A 167 -8.31 -27.43 -15.47
CA ALA A 167 -9.46 -28.25 -15.11
C ALA A 167 -9.59 -29.51 -16.00
N SER A 168 -9.16 -29.44 -17.27
CA SER A 168 -9.19 -30.58 -18.20
C SER A 168 -8.11 -31.61 -17.92
N SER A 169 -7.03 -31.24 -17.25
CA SER A 169 -5.88 -32.11 -17.01
C SER A 169 -6.06 -33.06 -15.82
N ASN A 170 -6.93 -32.74 -14.85
CA ASN A 170 -7.13 -33.53 -13.65
C ASN A 170 -8.49 -33.25 -13.00
N GLN A 171 -9.27 -34.32 -12.76
CA GLN A 171 -10.60 -34.22 -12.15
C GLN A 171 -10.58 -33.62 -10.74
N ALA A 172 -9.56 -33.89 -9.93
CA ALA A 172 -9.42 -33.29 -8.60
C ALA A 172 -9.16 -31.79 -8.69
N VAL A 173 -8.32 -31.33 -9.64
CA VAL A 173 -8.09 -29.91 -9.92
C VAL A 173 -9.36 -29.23 -10.41
N LYS A 174 -10.14 -29.91 -11.28
CA LYS A 174 -11.44 -29.40 -11.71
C LYS A 174 -12.39 -29.17 -10.54
N LEU A 175 -12.55 -30.16 -9.64
CA LEU A 175 -13.41 -30.05 -8.48
C LEU A 175 -12.95 -28.94 -7.52
N ALA A 176 -11.65 -28.78 -7.32
CA ALA A 176 -11.08 -27.72 -6.51
C ALA A 176 -11.38 -26.33 -7.11
N LEU A 177 -11.11 -26.11 -8.41
CA LEU A 177 -11.40 -24.87 -9.11
C LEU A 177 -12.89 -24.53 -9.11
N GLU A 178 -13.75 -25.52 -9.33
CA GLU A 178 -15.20 -25.34 -9.27
C GLU A 178 -15.68 -24.99 -7.83
N SER A 179 -15.04 -25.55 -6.81
CA SER A 179 -15.36 -25.24 -5.41
C SER A 179 -14.95 -23.79 -5.04
N LEU A 180 -13.85 -23.29 -5.63
CA LEU A 180 -13.32 -21.96 -5.42
C LEU A 180 -13.90 -20.91 -6.39
N SER A 181 -14.66 -21.31 -7.41
CA SER A 181 -15.12 -20.41 -8.48
C SER A 181 -16.01 -19.28 -8.00
N VAL A 182 -16.80 -19.52 -6.97
CA VAL A 182 -17.62 -18.51 -6.29
C VAL A 182 -17.60 -18.81 -4.80
N LEU A 183 -17.14 -17.85 -3.99
CA LEU A 183 -17.10 -17.97 -2.55
C LEU A 183 -17.73 -16.77 -1.86
N THR A 184 -18.49 -17.05 -0.82
CA THR A 184 -18.85 -16.09 0.23
C THR A 184 -17.92 -16.37 1.42
N ILE A 185 -17.16 -15.35 1.86
CA ILE A 185 -16.04 -15.49 2.79
C ILE A 185 -16.29 -14.66 4.05
N PRO A 186 -16.87 -15.25 5.11
CA PRO A 186 -17.05 -14.57 6.39
C PRO A 186 -15.76 -14.49 7.21
N ASP A 187 -14.74 -15.33 6.96
CA ASP A 187 -13.48 -15.33 7.71
C ASP A 187 -12.29 -15.34 6.73
N PHE A 188 -11.62 -14.21 6.66
CA PHE A 188 -10.39 -14.00 5.92
C PHE A 188 -9.30 -13.48 6.85
N GLN A 189 -8.14 -14.09 6.80
CA GLN A 189 -6.97 -13.64 7.54
C GLN A 189 -5.73 -13.74 6.64
N ALA A 190 -4.90 -12.72 6.69
CA ALA A 190 -3.58 -12.72 6.06
C ALA A 190 -2.51 -12.29 7.06
N ARG A 191 -1.37 -12.98 7.01
CA ARG A 191 -0.15 -12.60 7.71
C ARG A 191 0.92 -12.34 6.67
N MET A 192 1.66 -11.24 6.85
CA MET A 192 2.65 -10.83 5.86
C MET A 192 3.94 -10.40 6.54
N ASN A 193 5.05 -10.74 5.87
CA ASN A 193 6.37 -10.24 6.18
C ASN A 193 7.03 -9.79 4.89
N MET A 194 7.80 -8.73 4.95
CA MET A 194 8.60 -8.26 3.82
C MET A 194 10.02 -8.00 4.28
N ASP A 195 10.98 -8.59 3.59
CA ASP A 195 12.40 -8.40 3.88
C ASP A 195 12.96 -7.11 3.25
N LYS A 196 14.26 -6.83 3.53
CA LYS A 196 14.95 -5.63 3.04
C LYS A 196 15.11 -5.59 1.53
N GLU A 197 15.12 -6.73 0.87
CA GLU A 197 15.18 -6.89 -0.57
C GLU A 197 13.83 -6.71 -1.24
N GLY A 198 12.76 -6.50 -0.43
CA GLY A 198 11.39 -6.28 -0.89
C GLY A 198 10.61 -7.55 -1.20
N TRP A 199 11.10 -8.73 -0.78
CA TRP A 199 10.33 -9.96 -0.90
C TRP A 199 9.26 -10.02 0.17
N LEU A 200 8.01 -9.92 -0.27
CA LEU A 200 6.81 -10.12 0.55
C LEU A 200 6.44 -11.60 0.56
N GLU A 201 6.30 -12.15 1.75
CA GLU A 201 5.67 -13.45 1.99
C GLU A 201 4.32 -13.23 2.66
N ALA A 202 3.26 -13.72 2.04
CA ALA A 202 1.89 -13.63 2.55
C ALA A 202 1.32 -15.02 2.75
N ALA A 203 0.89 -15.32 3.97
CA ALA A 203 0.13 -16.52 4.31
C ALA A 203 -1.33 -16.14 4.53
N VAL A 204 -2.21 -16.65 3.68
CA VAL A 204 -3.64 -16.33 3.65
C VAL A 204 -4.45 -17.55 4.06
N THR A 205 -5.40 -17.35 4.94
CA THR A 205 -6.43 -18.35 5.32
C THR A 205 -7.80 -17.79 4.98
N ILE A 206 -8.55 -18.54 4.20
CA ILE A 206 -9.93 -18.24 3.79
C ILE A 206 -10.83 -19.35 4.30
N LYS A 207 -11.88 -18.99 5.05
CA LYS A 207 -12.97 -19.89 5.36
C LYS A 207 -14.26 -19.31 4.81
N GLY A 208 -14.91 -20.07 3.95
CA GLY A 208 -16.09 -19.60 3.24
C GLY A 208 -17.01 -20.74 2.84
N VAL A 209 -18.00 -20.39 2.05
CA VAL A 209 -18.96 -21.34 1.47
C VAL A 209 -19.13 -21.04 -0.02
N ASN A 210 -19.34 -22.10 -0.80
CA ASN A 210 -19.75 -21.94 -2.20
C ASN A 210 -21.28 -21.97 -2.30
N PRO A 211 -21.94 -20.83 -2.55
CA PRO A 211 -23.42 -20.79 -2.59
C PRO A 211 -24.00 -21.52 -3.81
N GLN A 212 -23.22 -21.69 -4.87
CA GLN A 212 -23.66 -22.45 -6.07
C GLN A 212 -23.58 -23.96 -5.88
N ARG A 213 -22.94 -24.43 -4.80
CA ARG A 213 -22.79 -25.85 -4.46
C ARG A 213 -23.42 -26.16 -3.11
N ASN A 214 -24.66 -25.75 -2.92
CA ASN A 214 -25.43 -26.00 -1.70
C ASN A 214 -24.70 -25.55 -0.42
N ASN A 215 -24.06 -24.38 -0.47
CA ASN A 215 -23.25 -23.82 0.61
C ASN A 215 -22.13 -24.75 1.08
N LEU A 216 -21.51 -25.46 0.15
CA LEU A 216 -20.37 -26.34 0.45
C LEU A 216 -19.30 -25.52 1.21
N PRO A 217 -18.93 -25.95 2.44
CA PRO A 217 -17.89 -25.26 3.18
C PRO A 217 -16.51 -25.45 2.53
N VAL A 218 -15.76 -24.38 2.47
CA VAL A 218 -14.42 -24.35 1.89
C VAL A 218 -13.45 -23.72 2.87
N VAL A 219 -12.35 -24.42 3.14
CA VAL A 219 -11.18 -23.87 3.84
C VAL A 219 -10.02 -23.88 2.87
N PHE A 220 -9.46 -22.71 2.60
CA PHE A 220 -8.36 -22.57 1.67
C PHE A 220 -7.19 -21.84 2.34
N ASN A 221 -6.01 -22.46 2.32
CA ASN A 221 -4.77 -21.88 2.78
C ASN A 221 -3.85 -21.66 1.58
N TYR A 222 -3.33 -20.46 1.47
CA TYR A 222 -2.47 -20.06 0.36
C TYR A 222 -1.27 -19.27 0.88
N THR A 223 -0.09 -19.61 0.38
CA THR A 223 1.12 -18.84 0.63
C THR A 223 1.60 -18.25 -0.69
N HIS A 224 1.84 -16.95 -0.69
CA HIS A 224 2.33 -16.20 -1.84
C HIS A 224 3.65 -15.52 -1.49
N ARG A 225 4.56 -15.48 -2.47
CA ARG A 225 5.82 -14.75 -2.37
C ARG A 225 6.01 -13.92 -3.62
N GLU A 226 6.18 -12.61 -3.42
CA GLU A 226 6.33 -11.64 -4.52
C GLU A 226 7.35 -10.57 -4.13
N ASN A 227 8.12 -10.10 -5.11
CA ASN A 227 9.00 -8.95 -4.87
C ASN A 227 8.22 -7.65 -5.13
N MET A 228 7.84 -6.99 -4.04
CA MET A 228 7.01 -5.78 -4.08
C MET A 228 7.71 -4.60 -4.75
N LEU A 229 9.04 -4.49 -4.62
CA LEU A 229 9.80 -3.41 -5.27
C LEU A 229 9.80 -3.57 -6.79
N VAL A 230 9.89 -4.80 -7.28
CA VAL A 230 9.80 -5.10 -8.71
C VAL A 230 8.39 -4.89 -9.21
N LEU A 231 7.38 -5.36 -8.46
CA LEU A 231 5.96 -5.19 -8.81
C LEU A 231 5.59 -3.71 -8.92
N MET A 232 5.91 -2.89 -7.92
CA MET A 232 5.62 -1.45 -7.94
C MET A 232 6.30 -0.73 -9.11
N ARG A 233 7.54 -1.11 -9.46
CA ARG A 233 8.21 -0.56 -10.63
C ARG A 233 7.49 -0.95 -11.94
N SER A 234 7.01 -2.18 -12.05
CA SER A 234 6.31 -2.64 -13.27
C SER A 234 4.95 -1.95 -13.44
N LEU A 235 4.21 -1.71 -12.38
CA LEU A 235 2.95 -0.97 -12.41
C LEU A 235 3.17 0.47 -12.88
N ARG A 236 4.20 1.14 -12.38
CA ARG A 236 4.54 2.51 -12.78
C ARG A 236 4.95 2.65 -14.24
N ILE A 237 5.72 1.69 -14.77
CA ILE A 237 6.10 1.71 -16.20
C ILE A 237 4.85 1.58 -17.08
N GLY A 238 3.86 0.79 -16.66
CA GLY A 238 2.58 0.66 -17.35
C GLY A 238 1.80 1.98 -17.41
N ASP A 239 1.77 2.72 -16.33
CA ASP A 239 1.08 4.02 -16.23
C ASP A 239 1.78 5.09 -17.09
N ASP A 240 3.11 5.18 -17.05
CA ASP A 240 3.91 6.11 -17.87
C ASP A 240 3.71 5.87 -19.38
N ILE A 241 3.61 4.62 -19.81
CA ILE A 241 3.36 4.28 -21.22
C ILE A 241 1.93 4.66 -21.61
N THR A 242 0.96 4.39 -20.74
CA THR A 242 -0.45 4.70 -20.99
C THR A 242 -0.68 6.21 -21.08
N GLU A 243 -0.04 7.00 -20.23
CA GLU A 243 -0.12 8.45 -20.23
C GLU A 243 0.52 9.05 -21.50
N LYS A 244 1.68 8.55 -21.93
CA LYS A 244 2.32 8.96 -23.20
C LYS A 244 1.46 8.69 -24.42
N LEU A 245 0.87 7.47 -24.51
CA LEU A 245 -0.02 7.10 -25.62
C LEU A 245 -1.31 7.93 -25.63
N ARG A 246 -1.78 8.39 -24.48
CA ARG A 246 -2.96 9.25 -24.36
C ARG A 246 -2.66 10.68 -24.81
N THR A 247 -1.45 11.18 -24.54
CA THR A 247 -1.00 12.50 -24.92
C THR A 247 -0.74 12.61 -26.44
N GLU A 248 -0.24 11.54 -27.07
CA GLU A 248 0.00 11.49 -28.52
C GLU A 248 -1.30 11.36 -29.35
N ARG A 249 -2.41 10.90 -28.76
CA ARG A 249 -3.71 10.83 -29.46
C ARG A 249 -4.48 12.15 -29.50
N VAL A 250 -4.02 13.19 -28.81
CA VAL A 250 -4.68 14.49 -28.69
C VAL A 250 -3.98 15.56 -29.58
N GLN A 251 -2.97 15.18 -30.33
CA GLN A 251 -2.39 15.98 -31.43
C GLN A 251 -2.86 15.38 -32.76
#